data_55ec3ee496f2d77a49524e1ece1f885b
#
_entry.id   55ec3ee496f2d77a49524e1ece1f885b
#
_cell.length_a   1.000
_cell.length_b   1.000
_cell.length_c   1.000
_cell.angle_alpha   90.00
_cell.angle_beta   90.00
_cell.angle_gamma   90.00
#
_symmetry.space_group_name_H-M   'P 1'
#
loop_
_entity.id
_entity.type
_entity.pdbx_description
1 polymer ?
#
loop_
_entity_poly.entity_id
_entity_poly.type
_entity_poly.pdbx_seq_one_letter_code
_entity_poly.pdbx_strand_id
1 'polypeptide(L)'
;IGGGIVLEPNPVRKKRFDAQAIEELKKKESGSLGDVMELQIKEHGDTMITLAELAKVMAHSVDELKEYLEELEESGTIFVFPMKKDTYLWHRDSEFAVRQKIEETLQKYHSEHPYRYGMKKAEIHNTFLKKIKPNIFDAYIERMTGENVYGRREEYLSLPGYEVPKDAMYLQTEKLIEDTFEKAGYDFVRFSEIDFGKIPRQTAEDVVL
;
A
#
# COMPACT_ATOMS: atom_id res chain seq x y z
N ILE A 1 -25.23 37.11 -24.34
CA ILE A 1 -25.60 36.07 -23.35
C ILE A 1 -24.88 34.81 -23.81
N GLY A 2 -23.87 34.40 -23.07
CA GLY A 2 -23.10 33.19 -23.35
C GLY A 2 -23.75 32.01 -22.69
N GLY A 3 -23.92 30.88 -23.40
CA GLY A 3 -24.25 29.58 -22.85
C GLY A 3 -22.98 28.77 -22.73
N GLY A 4 -22.90 27.89 -21.76
CA GLY A 4 -21.80 26.96 -21.56
C GLY A 4 -22.31 25.65 -20.97
N ILE A 5 -21.56 24.59 -21.17
CA ILE A 5 -21.81 23.28 -20.56
C ILE A 5 -20.99 23.21 -19.27
N VAL A 6 -21.63 22.78 -18.18
CA VAL A 6 -20.92 22.52 -16.91
C VAL A 6 -20.23 21.16 -17.04
N LEU A 7 -18.91 21.17 -17.15
CA LEU A 7 -18.10 19.96 -17.26
C LEU A 7 -17.95 19.22 -15.92
N GLU A 8 -18.03 19.96 -14.81
CA GLU A 8 -17.86 19.43 -13.46
C GLU A 8 -18.69 20.25 -12.47
N PRO A 9 -19.67 19.67 -11.77
CA PRO A 9 -20.54 20.42 -10.87
C PRO A 9 -19.85 20.90 -9.59
N ASN A 10 -18.77 20.23 -9.14
CA ASN A 10 -18.02 20.59 -7.93
C ASN A 10 -16.49 20.56 -8.20
N PRO A 11 -15.96 21.51 -9.00
CA PRO A 11 -14.55 21.45 -9.40
C PRO A 11 -13.61 21.76 -8.23
N VAL A 12 -12.52 21.01 -8.13
CA VAL A 12 -11.40 21.34 -7.25
C VAL A 12 -10.70 22.60 -7.80
N ARG A 13 -10.38 23.55 -6.91
CA ARG A 13 -9.71 24.79 -7.30
C ARG A 13 -8.32 24.52 -7.89
N LYS A 14 -8.15 24.75 -9.18
CA LYS A 14 -6.87 24.59 -9.91
C LYS A 14 -6.12 25.91 -10.02
N LYS A 15 -4.79 25.85 -10.16
CA LYS A 15 -3.96 27.05 -10.37
C LYS A 15 -4.22 27.63 -11.76
N ARG A 16 -4.20 28.96 -11.84
CA ARG A 16 -4.40 29.67 -13.12
C ARG A 16 -3.20 29.40 -14.05
N PHE A 17 -3.46 29.09 -15.32
CA PHE A 17 -2.46 28.77 -16.34
C PHE A 17 -1.64 27.48 -16.09
N ASP A 18 -2.13 26.56 -15.27
CA ASP A 18 -1.54 25.25 -15.12
C ASP A 18 -1.81 24.44 -16.40
N ALA A 19 -0.73 24.10 -17.12
CA ALA A 19 -0.81 23.38 -18.39
C ALA A 19 -1.47 22.01 -18.23
N GLN A 20 -1.17 21.33 -17.12
CA GLN A 20 -1.75 20.01 -16.81
C GLN A 20 -3.26 20.13 -16.53
N ALA A 21 -3.67 21.15 -15.76
CA ALA A 21 -5.08 21.42 -15.51
C ALA A 21 -5.87 21.78 -16.78
N ILE A 22 -5.22 22.49 -17.74
CA ILE A 22 -5.83 22.81 -19.04
C ILE A 22 -6.00 21.55 -19.90
N GLU A 23 -5.01 20.67 -19.90
CA GLU A 23 -5.07 19.40 -20.64
C GLU A 23 -6.14 18.45 -20.09
N GLU A 24 -6.25 18.38 -18.77
CA GLU A 24 -7.33 17.63 -18.08
C GLU A 24 -8.72 18.20 -18.42
N LEU A 25 -8.88 19.52 -18.44
CA LEU A 25 -10.15 20.15 -18.84
C LEU A 25 -10.49 19.88 -20.31
N LYS A 26 -9.51 19.87 -21.21
CA LYS A 26 -9.73 19.49 -22.61
C LYS A 26 -10.14 18.03 -22.76
N LYS A 27 -9.54 17.12 -22.01
CA LYS A 27 -9.95 15.71 -21.95
C LYS A 27 -11.37 15.57 -21.42
N LYS A 28 -11.77 16.33 -20.39
CA LYS A 28 -13.15 16.35 -19.86
C LYS A 28 -14.17 16.91 -20.87
N GLU A 29 -13.75 17.82 -21.74
CA GLU A 29 -14.62 18.43 -22.77
C GLU A 29 -14.83 17.53 -24.00
N SER A 30 -13.78 16.82 -24.43
CA SER A 30 -13.76 16.06 -25.69
C SER A 30 -13.53 14.56 -25.49
N GLY A 31 -13.27 14.10 -24.27
CA GLY A 31 -12.98 12.71 -23.95
C GLY A 31 -14.23 11.82 -23.90
N SER A 32 -14.01 10.52 -24.04
CA SER A 32 -15.03 9.52 -23.79
C SER A 32 -15.45 9.52 -22.30
N LEU A 33 -16.58 8.91 -21.98
CA LEU A 33 -17.00 8.74 -20.57
C LEU A 33 -15.92 8.00 -19.75
N GLY A 34 -15.23 7.04 -20.37
CA GLY A 34 -14.09 6.33 -19.77
C GLY A 34 -12.92 7.26 -19.41
N ASP A 35 -12.55 8.21 -20.31
CA ASP A 35 -11.48 9.17 -20.04
C ASP A 35 -11.81 10.09 -18.85
N VAL A 36 -13.06 10.52 -18.74
CA VAL A 36 -13.53 11.34 -17.62
C VAL A 36 -13.53 10.54 -16.33
N MET A 37 -13.95 9.27 -16.40
CA MET A 37 -13.96 8.35 -15.28
C MET A 37 -12.53 8.09 -14.75
N GLU A 38 -11.56 7.83 -15.64
CA GLU A 38 -10.15 7.67 -15.29
C GLU A 38 -9.62 8.90 -14.55
N LEU A 39 -9.88 10.10 -15.09
CA LEU A 39 -9.43 11.36 -14.46
C LEU A 39 -10.04 11.54 -13.07
N GLN A 40 -11.33 11.24 -12.89
CA GLN A 40 -11.99 11.34 -11.59
C GLN A 40 -11.38 10.37 -10.57
N ILE A 41 -11.11 9.13 -10.97
CA ILE A 41 -10.44 8.15 -10.10
C ILE A 41 -9.03 8.62 -9.73
N LYS A 42 -8.27 9.16 -10.69
CA LYS A 42 -6.92 9.67 -10.49
C LYS A 42 -6.86 10.85 -9.51
N GLU A 43 -7.84 11.76 -9.57
CA GLU A 43 -7.93 12.92 -8.68
C GLU A 43 -8.08 12.54 -7.19
N HIS A 44 -8.58 11.34 -6.88
CA HIS A 44 -8.69 10.83 -5.50
C HIS A 44 -7.36 10.36 -4.90
N GLY A 45 -6.33 10.17 -5.72
CA GLY A 45 -4.96 9.88 -5.29
C GLY A 45 -4.87 8.67 -4.35
N ASP A 46 -4.41 8.89 -3.11
CA ASP A 46 -4.16 7.87 -2.08
C ASP A 46 -5.40 7.50 -1.25
N THR A 47 -6.57 8.08 -1.54
CA THR A 47 -7.79 7.85 -0.75
C THR A 47 -8.70 6.77 -1.29
N MET A 48 -8.52 6.39 -2.56
CA MET A 48 -9.48 5.61 -3.35
C MET A 48 -10.87 6.26 -3.42
N ILE A 49 -11.64 5.94 -4.44
CA ILE A 49 -13.05 6.35 -4.56
C ILE A 49 -13.92 5.11 -4.66
N THR A 50 -15.13 5.16 -4.11
CA THR A 50 -16.09 4.08 -4.34
C THR A 50 -16.84 4.28 -5.64
N LEU A 51 -17.29 3.18 -6.25
CA LEU A 51 -18.08 3.23 -7.49
C LEU A 51 -19.37 4.04 -7.29
N ALA A 52 -19.99 3.95 -6.11
CA ALA A 52 -21.18 4.74 -5.78
C ALA A 52 -20.88 6.25 -5.67
N GLU A 53 -19.73 6.63 -5.09
CA GLU A 53 -19.28 8.03 -5.04
C GLU A 53 -18.94 8.55 -6.43
N LEU A 54 -18.23 7.75 -7.24
CA LEU A 54 -17.90 8.09 -8.62
C LEU A 54 -19.16 8.33 -9.46
N ALA A 55 -20.15 7.46 -9.35
CA ALA A 55 -21.45 7.59 -10.03
C ALA A 55 -22.14 8.91 -9.67
N LYS A 56 -22.11 9.30 -8.38
CA LYS A 56 -22.67 10.59 -7.93
C LYS A 56 -21.91 11.79 -8.48
N VAL A 57 -20.57 11.74 -8.45
CA VAL A 57 -19.73 12.83 -8.95
C VAL A 57 -19.92 13.04 -10.44
N MET A 58 -20.05 11.95 -11.19
CA MET A 58 -20.24 11.97 -12.65
C MET A 58 -21.69 12.18 -13.08
N ALA A 59 -22.65 12.15 -12.14
CA ALA A 59 -24.09 12.22 -12.40
C ALA A 59 -24.58 11.10 -13.36
N HIS A 60 -23.98 9.90 -13.24
CA HIS A 60 -24.35 8.70 -13.96
C HIS A 60 -24.83 7.60 -13.02
N SER A 61 -25.54 6.62 -13.55
CA SER A 61 -25.87 5.42 -12.77
C SER A 61 -24.66 4.48 -12.67
N VAL A 62 -24.64 3.66 -11.62
CA VAL A 62 -23.59 2.65 -11.43
C VAL A 62 -23.56 1.67 -12.62
N ASP A 63 -24.71 1.32 -13.17
CA ASP A 63 -24.80 0.37 -14.29
C ASP A 63 -24.22 0.92 -15.60
N GLU A 64 -24.39 2.23 -15.85
CA GLU A 64 -23.76 2.90 -16.99
C GLU A 64 -22.23 2.94 -16.91
N LEU A 65 -21.67 2.98 -15.69
CA LEU A 65 -20.22 3.05 -15.51
C LEU A 65 -19.54 1.67 -15.54
N LYS A 66 -20.29 0.56 -15.40
CA LYS A 66 -19.70 -0.79 -15.29
C LYS A 66 -18.88 -1.19 -16.50
N GLU A 67 -19.39 -0.94 -17.71
CA GLU A 67 -18.70 -1.31 -18.97
C GLU A 67 -17.32 -0.60 -19.06
N TYR A 68 -17.30 0.69 -18.78
CA TYR A 68 -16.07 1.47 -18.77
C TYR A 68 -15.12 1.09 -17.61
N LEU A 69 -15.69 0.64 -16.47
CA LEU A 69 -14.92 0.13 -15.37
C LEU A 69 -14.15 -1.15 -15.75
N GLU A 70 -14.82 -2.07 -16.45
CA GLU A 70 -14.22 -3.30 -16.94
C GLU A 70 -13.09 -3.00 -17.94
N GLU A 71 -13.30 -2.08 -18.89
CA GLU A 71 -12.27 -1.65 -19.83
C GLU A 71 -11.04 -1.03 -19.14
N LEU A 72 -11.24 -0.18 -18.13
CA LEU A 72 -10.17 0.45 -17.37
C LEU A 72 -9.41 -0.56 -16.50
N GLU A 73 -10.08 -1.56 -15.96
CA GLU A 73 -9.45 -2.65 -15.21
C GLU A 73 -8.66 -3.58 -16.14
N GLU A 74 -9.23 -4.00 -17.26
CA GLU A 74 -8.57 -4.86 -18.26
C GLU A 74 -7.34 -4.19 -18.88
N SER A 75 -7.39 -2.88 -19.12
CA SER A 75 -6.22 -2.09 -19.57
C SER A 75 -5.16 -1.94 -18.48
N GLY A 76 -5.48 -2.30 -17.24
CA GLY A 76 -4.61 -2.12 -16.07
C GLY A 76 -4.42 -0.65 -15.65
N THR A 77 -5.33 0.24 -16.06
CA THR A 77 -5.30 1.66 -15.69
C THR A 77 -5.74 1.87 -14.25
N ILE A 78 -6.63 1.03 -13.75
CA ILE A 78 -7.14 1.07 -12.38
C ILE A 78 -7.06 -0.30 -11.70
N PHE A 79 -7.02 -0.26 -10.38
CA PHE A 79 -7.27 -1.41 -9.51
C PHE A 79 -8.70 -1.35 -8.99
N VAL A 80 -9.39 -2.50 -9.04
CA VAL A 80 -10.76 -2.67 -8.55
C VAL A 80 -10.75 -3.61 -7.35
N PHE A 81 -11.34 -3.16 -6.24
CA PHE A 81 -11.46 -3.93 -4.99
C PHE A 81 -12.95 -4.08 -4.65
N PRO A 82 -13.61 -5.16 -5.09
CA PRO A 82 -15.01 -5.44 -4.75
C PRO A 82 -15.13 -5.82 -3.28
N MET A 83 -15.96 -5.08 -2.54
CA MET A 83 -16.28 -5.33 -1.13
C MET A 83 -17.77 -5.57 -0.95
N LYS A 84 -18.19 -6.10 0.21
CA LYS A 84 -19.60 -6.46 0.49
C LYS A 84 -20.60 -5.31 0.29
N LYS A 85 -20.18 -4.06 0.51
CA LYS A 85 -21.08 -2.89 0.47
C LYS A 85 -20.88 -2.03 -0.76
N ASP A 86 -19.66 -1.98 -1.30
CA ASP A 86 -19.30 -1.11 -2.41
C ASP A 86 -18.01 -1.62 -3.09
N THR A 87 -17.69 -1.08 -4.26
CA THR A 87 -16.46 -1.38 -5.00
C THR A 87 -15.55 -0.16 -4.91
N TYR A 88 -14.29 -0.39 -4.47
CA TYR A 88 -13.27 0.65 -4.36
C TYR A 88 -12.37 0.64 -5.59
N LEU A 89 -12.06 1.84 -6.07
CA LEU A 89 -11.30 2.08 -7.28
C LEU A 89 -10.03 2.85 -6.94
N TRP A 90 -8.91 2.44 -7.50
CA TRP A 90 -7.63 3.10 -7.29
C TRP A 90 -6.88 3.25 -8.61
N HIS A 91 -6.45 4.46 -8.96
CA HIS A 91 -5.68 4.69 -10.16
C HIS A 91 -4.27 4.10 -10.04
N ARG A 92 -3.77 3.48 -11.12
CA ARG A 92 -2.47 2.82 -11.16
C ARG A 92 -1.31 3.75 -10.80
N ASP A 93 -1.31 4.98 -11.28
CA ASP A 93 -0.24 5.96 -10.96
C ASP A 93 -0.20 6.29 -9.48
N SER A 94 -1.37 6.39 -8.84
CA SER A 94 -1.48 6.67 -7.40
C SER A 94 -1.01 5.48 -6.57
N GLU A 95 -1.42 4.28 -6.96
CA GLU A 95 -0.93 3.03 -6.35
C GLU A 95 0.59 2.93 -6.49
N PHE A 96 1.12 3.12 -7.69
CA PHE A 96 2.55 3.04 -7.97
C PHE A 96 3.36 4.01 -7.10
N ALA A 97 2.90 5.24 -6.94
CA ALA A 97 3.57 6.23 -6.10
C ALA A 97 3.57 5.84 -4.61
N VAL A 98 2.51 5.20 -4.13
CA VAL A 98 2.45 4.68 -2.75
C VAL A 98 3.32 3.44 -2.60
N ARG A 99 3.25 2.52 -3.57
CA ARG A 99 4.05 1.30 -3.60
C ARG A 99 5.54 1.60 -3.55
N GLN A 100 6.04 2.54 -4.35
CA GLN A 100 7.44 2.96 -4.30
C GLN A 100 7.88 3.40 -2.90
N LYS A 101 7.07 4.20 -2.20
CA LYS A 101 7.37 4.64 -0.83
C LYS A 101 7.41 3.46 0.15
N ILE A 102 6.52 2.49 0.00
CA ILE A 102 6.52 1.28 0.82
C ILE A 102 7.79 0.46 0.55
N GLU A 103 8.15 0.25 -0.73
CA GLU A 103 9.36 -0.49 -1.14
C GLU A 103 10.63 0.18 -0.60
N GLU A 104 10.77 1.49 -0.75
CA GLU A 104 11.90 2.26 -0.19
C GLU A 104 11.98 2.11 1.34
N THR A 105 10.84 2.14 2.02
CA THR A 105 10.77 1.97 3.48
C THR A 105 11.16 0.55 3.89
N LEU A 106 10.67 -0.47 3.19
CA LEU A 106 11.05 -1.87 3.43
C LEU A 106 12.53 -2.10 3.16
N GLN A 107 13.08 -1.51 2.09
CA GLN A 107 14.50 -1.61 1.77
C GLN A 107 15.38 -1.00 2.88
N LYS A 108 14.99 0.18 3.36
CA LYS A 108 15.66 0.81 4.50
C LYS A 108 15.55 -0.04 5.75
N TYR A 109 14.37 -0.56 6.05
CA TYR A 109 14.12 -1.43 7.20
C TYR A 109 15.00 -2.68 7.17
N HIS A 110 15.11 -3.37 6.04
CA HIS A 110 15.95 -4.54 5.90
C HIS A 110 17.46 -4.22 6.03
N SER A 111 17.88 -3.00 5.66
CA SER A 111 19.27 -2.57 5.88
C SER A 111 19.58 -2.28 7.34
N GLU A 112 18.60 -1.76 8.08
CA GLU A 112 18.73 -1.43 9.52
C GLU A 112 18.48 -2.66 10.40
N HIS A 113 17.63 -3.59 9.96
CA HIS A 113 17.20 -4.80 10.69
C HIS A 113 17.34 -6.06 9.81
N PRO A 114 18.55 -6.47 9.44
CA PRO A 114 18.77 -7.55 8.49
C PRO A 114 18.25 -8.91 8.97
N TYR A 115 18.07 -9.11 10.27
CA TYR A 115 17.61 -10.37 10.85
C TYR A 115 16.10 -10.39 11.12
N ARG A 116 15.38 -9.33 10.77
CA ARG A 116 13.92 -9.33 10.81
C ARG A 116 13.36 -9.62 9.44
N TYR A 117 12.30 -10.43 9.40
CA TYR A 117 11.65 -10.76 8.15
C TYR A 117 11.04 -9.54 7.44
N GLY A 118 10.50 -8.57 8.19
CA GLY A 118 9.90 -7.38 7.63
C GLY A 118 9.19 -6.51 8.65
N MET A 119 8.48 -5.51 8.16
CA MET A 119 7.69 -4.58 8.97
C MET A 119 6.28 -5.12 9.21
N LYS A 120 5.68 -4.75 10.34
CA LYS A 120 4.27 -5.07 10.60
C LYS A 120 3.36 -4.39 9.59
N LYS A 121 2.42 -5.15 9.05
CA LYS A 121 1.39 -4.66 8.12
C LYS A 121 0.65 -3.43 8.66
N ALA A 122 0.35 -3.41 9.96
CA ALA A 122 -0.31 -2.30 10.62
C ALA A 122 0.52 -0.99 10.61
N GLU A 123 1.85 -1.08 10.69
CA GLU A 123 2.74 0.09 10.62
C GLU A 123 2.74 0.68 9.21
N ILE A 124 2.79 -0.17 8.18
CA ILE A 124 2.71 0.25 6.78
C ILE A 124 1.37 0.92 6.49
N HIS A 125 0.26 0.33 6.95
CA HIS A 125 -1.07 0.91 6.82
C HIS A 125 -1.15 2.30 7.45
N ASN A 126 -0.73 2.42 8.71
CA ASN A 126 -0.78 3.68 9.45
C ASN A 126 0.12 4.77 8.86
N THR A 127 1.22 4.39 8.23
CA THR A 127 2.18 5.34 7.65
C THR A 127 1.71 5.85 6.28
N PHE A 128 1.29 4.96 5.40
CA PHE A 128 1.08 5.29 3.98
C PHE A 128 -0.39 5.35 3.58
N LEU A 129 -1.26 4.54 4.20
CA LEU A 129 -2.63 4.32 3.75
C LEU A 129 -3.67 4.45 4.88
N LYS A 130 -3.37 5.27 5.89
CA LYS A 130 -4.23 5.47 7.08
C LYS A 130 -5.65 5.95 6.76
N LYS A 131 -5.87 6.54 5.58
CA LYS A 131 -7.18 7.00 5.13
C LYS A 131 -8.02 5.87 4.52
N ILE A 132 -7.38 4.77 4.13
CA ILE A 132 -8.03 3.59 3.57
C ILE A 132 -8.47 2.67 4.71
N LYS A 133 -9.67 2.11 4.60
CA LYS A 133 -10.19 1.19 5.61
C LYS A 133 -9.32 -0.07 5.70
N PRO A 134 -9.11 -0.63 6.91
CA PRO A 134 -8.22 -1.78 7.10
C PRO A 134 -8.54 -2.99 6.20
N ASN A 135 -9.83 -3.29 6.01
CA ASN A 135 -10.26 -4.41 5.17
C ASN A 135 -9.94 -4.23 3.67
N ILE A 136 -9.88 -2.97 3.21
CA ILE A 136 -9.50 -2.66 1.81
C ILE A 136 -7.98 -2.73 1.67
N PHE A 137 -7.27 -2.22 2.68
CA PHE A 137 -5.82 -2.39 2.75
C PHE A 137 -5.43 -3.86 2.78
N ASP A 138 -6.16 -4.72 3.52
CA ASP A 138 -5.94 -6.16 3.54
C ASP A 138 -6.09 -6.78 2.14
N ALA A 139 -7.14 -6.40 1.41
CA ALA A 139 -7.36 -6.87 0.03
C ALA A 139 -6.26 -6.38 -0.93
N TYR A 140 -5.79 -5.15 -0.76
CA TYR A 140 -4.65 -4.62 -1.51
C TYR A 140 -3.38 -5.44 -1.26
N ILE A 141 -3.04 -5.69 0.00
CA ILE A 141 -1.86 -6.48 0.37
C ILE A 141 -1.98 -7.91 -0.14
N GLU A 142 -3.16 -8.53 -0.04
CA GLU A 142 -3.39 -9.87 -0.57
C GLU A 142 -3.14 -9.95 -2.08
N ARG A 143 -3.65 -8.98 -2.85
CA ARG A 143 -3.39 -8.87 -4.29
C ARG A 143 -1.91 -8.67 -4.59
N MET A 144 -1.24 -7.72 -3.92
CA MET A 144 0.18 -7.44 -4.14
C MET A 144 1.08 -8.61 -3.76
N THR A 145 0.71 -9.37 -2.73
CA THR A 145 1.41 -10.61 -2.36
C THR A 145 1.19 -11.71 -3.40
N GLY A 146 -0.02 -11.85 -3.92
CA GLY A 146 -0.35 -12.77 -5.02
C GLY A 146 0.41 -12.46 -6.31
N GLU A 147 0.64 -11.18 -6.59
CA GLU A 147 1.43 -10.68 -7.73
C GLU A 147 2.96 -10.70 -7.46
N ASN A 148 3.40 -11.22 -6.30
CA ASN A 148 4.79 -11.25 -5.85
C ASN A 148 5.48 -9.87 -5.76
N VAL A 149 4.71 -8.83 -5.46
CA VAL A 149 5.22 -7.47 -5.20
C VAL A 149 5.76 -7.37 -3.78
N TYR A 150 5.12 -8.04 -2.83
CA TYR A 150 5.57 -8.14 -1.43
C TYR A 150 5.68 -9.60 -1.00
N GLY A 151 6.67 -9.88 -0.13
CA GLY A 151 6.70 -11.08 0.68
C GLY A 151 5.79 -10.91 1.91
N ARG A 152 5.14 -11.98 2.35
CA ARG A 152 4.30 -11.95 3.56
C ARG A 152 4.51 -13.18 4.41
N ARG A 153 4.71 -12.97 5.71
CA ARG A 153 4.65 -14.01 6.75
C ARG A 153 3.79 -13.49 7.89
N GLU A 154 2.63 -14.13 8.10
CA GLU A 154 1.65 -13.70 9.11
C GLU A 154 1.28 -12.21 8.99
N GLU A 155 1.70 -11.39 9.96
CA GLU A 155 1.44 -9.95 10.01
C GLU A 155 2.59 -9.09 9.44
N TYR A 156 3.70 -9.71 9.00
CA TYR A 156 4.87 -9.01 8.51
C TYR A 156 4.92 -8.99 6.98
N LEU A 157 5.34 -7.84 6.45
CA LEU A 157 5.58 -7.61 5.02
C LEU A 157 7.07 -7.35 4.77
N SER A 158 7.58 -7.92 3.70
CA SER A 158 8.96 -7.77 3.26
C SER A 158 9.02 -7.41 1.78
N LEU A 159 10.22 -7.09 1.30
CA LEU A 159 10.49 -7.10 -0.13
C LEU A 159 10.31 -8.51 -0.71
N PRO A 160 9.96 -8.65 -2.00
CA PRO A 160 9.72 -9.94 -2.61
C PRO A 160 11.00 -10.80 -2.54
N GLY A 161 10.83 -12.06 -2.12
CA GLY A 161 11.95 -13.00 -2.01
C GLY A 161 12.97 -12.70 -0.90
N TYR A 162 12.67 -11.76 0.00
CA TYR A 162 13.56 -11.51 1.13
C TYR A 162 13.58 -12.67 2.10
N GLU A 163 14.77 -13.14 2.40
CA GLU A 163 15.03 -14.17 3.42
C GLU A 163 16.01 -13.63 4.45
N VAL A 164 15.74 -13.91 5.72
CA VAL A 164 16.62 -13.52 6.82
C VAL A 164 17.96 -14.23 6.65
N PRO A 165 19.08 -13.48 6.54
CA PRO A 165 20.39 -14.07 6.37
C PRO A 165 20.81 -14.82 7.62
N LYS A 166 21.09 -16.13 7.49
CA LYS A 166 21.63 -16.97 8.58
C LYS A 166 23.15 -16.99 8.53
N ASP A 167 23.77 -15.83 8.65
CA ASP A 167 25.23 -15.70 8.71
C ASP A 167 25.81 -16.12 10.08
N ALA A 168 27.13 -16.01 10.22
CA ALA A 168 27.82 -16.42 11.44
C ALA A 168 27.34 -15.64 12.67
N MET A 169 26.99 -14.36 12.52
CA MET A 169 26.49 -13.50 13.62
C MET A 169 25.09 -13.95 14.04
N TYR A 170 24.19 -14.21 13.07
CA TYR A 170 22.86 -14.76 13.33
C TYR A 170 22.95 -16.07 14.13
N LEU A 171 23.70 -17.05 13.59
CA LEU A 171 23.82 -18.38 14.19
C LEU A 171 24.46 -18.36 15.58
N GLN A 172 25.45 -17.46 15.79
CA GLN A 172 26.06 -17.27 17.11
C GLN A 172 25.05 -16.68 18.09
N THR A 173 24.24 -15.73 17.65
CA THR A 173 23.22 -15.08 18.48
C THR A 173 22.10 -16.06 18.84
N GLU A 174 21.56 -16.77 17.83
CA GLU A 174 20.52 -17.82 17.99
C GLU A 174 20.99 -18.86 19.03
N LYS A 175 22.18 -19.41 18.85
CA LYS A 175 22.75 -20.40 19.76
C LYS A 175 22.92 -19.87 21.20
N LEU A 176 23.41 -18.63 21.36
CA LEU A 176 23.58 -18.04 22.70
C LEU A 176 22.23 -17.89 23.42
N ILE A 177 21.19 -17.52 22.68
CA ILE A 177 19.84 -17.39 23.22
C ILE A 177 19.31 -18.75 23.61
N GLU A 178 19.40 -19.78 22.72
CA GLU A 178 18.99 -21.16 23.00
C GLU A 178 19.71 -21.72 24.22
N ASP A 179 21.04 -21.65 24.27
CA ASP A 179 21.85 -22.14 25.39
C ASP A 179 21.46 -21.46 26.72
N THR A 180 21.05 -20.18 26.66
CA THR A 180 20.64 -19.45 27.86
C THR A 180 19.29 -19.94 28.38
N PHE A 181 18.33 -20.15 27.50
CA PHE A 181 17.02 -20.69 27.89
C PHE A 181 17.08 -22.15 28.29
N GLU A 182 17.90 -22.96 27.63
CA GLU A 182 18.12 -24.36 28.05
C GLU A 182 18.72 -24.47 29.46
N LYS A 183 19.71 -23.64 29.79
CA LYS A 183 20.32 -23.59 31.14
C LYS A 183 19.36 -23.10 32.21
N ALA A 184 18.47 -22.18 31.86
CA ALA A 184 17.46 -21.70 32.79
C ALA A 184 16.37 -22.76 33.10
N GLY A 185 16.12 -23.68 32.18
CA GLY A 185 15.12 -24.74 32.35
C GLY A 185 13.73 -24.16 32.55
N TYR A 186 13.20 -24.25 33.78
CA TYR A 186 11.88 -23.70 34.15
C TYR A 186 11.95 -22.31 34.76
N ASP A 187 13.16 -21.77 34.99
CA ASP A 187 13.31 -20.44 35.55
C ASP A 187 13.01 -19.37 34.50
N PHE A 188 12.32 -18.32 34.92
CA PHE A 188 12.00 -17.21 34.02
C PHE A 188 13.24 -16.33 33.79
N VAL A 189 13.73 -16.29 32.54
CA VAL A 189 14.82 -15.41 32.11
C VAL A 189 14.24 -14.23 31.34
N ARG A 190 14.56 -13.03 31.77
CA ARG A 190 14.23 -11.83 31.00
C ARG A 190 15.30 -11.60 29.95
N PHE A 191 14.89 -11.23 28.74
CA PHE A 191 15.82 -10.90 27.66
C PHE A 191 16.83 -9.83 28.05
N SER A 192 16.43 -8.88 28.91
CA SER A 192 17.31 -7.83 29.44
C SER A 192 18.43 -8.33 30.37
N GLU A 193 18.33 -9.56 30.88
CA GLU A 193 19.27 -10.18 31.80
C GLU A 193 20.31 -11.07 31.09
N ILE A 194 20.11 -11.28 29.78
CA ILE A 194 21.04 -12.08 28.96
C ILE A 194 22.29 -11.24 28.66
N ASP A 195 23.46 -11.80 28.94
CA ASP A 195 24.73 -11.23 28.53
C ASP A 195 25.08 -11.65 27.11
N PHE A 196 24.94 -10.73 26.17
CA PHE A 196 25.26 -10.93 24.76
C PHE A 196 26.74 -10.73 24.42
N GLY A 197 27.59 -10.35 25.41
CA GLY A 197 29.01 -10.13 25.23
C GLY A 197 29.30 -9.08 24.15
N LYS A 198 29.88 -9.50 22.99
CA LYS A 198 30.22 -8.59 21.88
C LYS A 198 29.08 -8.42 20.85
N ILE A 199 27.99 -9.16 20.98
CA ILE A 199 26.85 -9.08 20.06
C ILE A 199 26.08 -7.79 20.36
N PRO A 200 25.82 -6.93 19.35
CA PRO A 200 25.00 -5.75 19.56
C PRO A 200 23.59 -6.14 20.03
N ARG A 201 23.09 -5.44 21.04
CA ARG A 201 21.76 -5.72 21.60
C ARG A 201 20.65 -5.69 20.54
N GLN A 202 20.74 -4.74 19.60
CA GLN A 202 19.79 -4.64 18.48
C GLN A 202 19.79 -5.93 17.65
N THR A 203 20.97 -6.49 17.36
CA THR A 203 21.09 -7.76 16.64
C THR A 203 20.39 -8.90 17.38
N ALA A 204 20.59 -8.97 18.69
CA ALA A 204 19.94 -9.98 19.51
C ALA A 204 18.42 -9.83 19.55
N GLU A 205 17.91 -8.60 19.63
CA GLU A 205 16.49 -8.29 19.55
C GLU A 205 15.90 -8.65 18.18
N ASP A 206 16.65 -8.43 17.09
CA ASP A 206 16.21 -8.73 15.72
C ASP A 206 16.17 -10.24 15.43
N VAL A 207 17.04 -11.03 16.07
CA VAL A 207 17.07 -12.51 15.92
C VAL A 207 15.92 -13.19 16.67
N VAL A 208 15.44 -12.59 17.78
CA VAL A 208 14.35 -13.15 18.61
C VAL A 208 12.97 -12.86 18.02
N LEU A 209 12.81 -11.79 17.26
CA LEU A 209 11.55 -11.34 16.68
C LEU A 209 11.32 -11.89 15.29
#